data_844315a0826cbaa7d606f6b3dcaa3f78
#
_entry.id   844315a0826cbaa7d606f6b3dcaa3f78
#
_cell.length_a   1.000
_cell.length_b   1.000
_cell.length_c   1.000
_cell.angle_alpha   90.00
_cell.angle_beta   90.00
_cell.angle_gamma   90.00
#
_symmetry.space_group_name_H-M   'P 1'
#
loop_
_entity.id
_entity.type
_entity.pdbx_description
1 polymer ?
#
loop_
_entity_poly.entity_id
_entity_poly.type
_entity_poly.pdbx_seq_one_letter_code
_entity_poly.pdbx_strand_id
1 'polypeptide(L)'
;MNIRLITRTVGYILWVEGGFLLLPLLVSLGYGDGCWEAFLSAALLCGILGALAYLVPVKRGRMQGRDAYAAVALAWVALTLTGTFPYLLSDTIPSFVDALFETASGLTTTGATILDSVETMPPSILFWRSETQWMGGMGVLVLFLALMPHLGDGAYYLMKAESPGPIKSKLVPRVGGTAKILYTIYIVLTAAEAVALRIAGMSWFDAVNHSFTTMATGGFSVRNTSIAEYQSDAITWVIVAFTFLAGINFSLLYAVVRGRIRDALRSEELRWYLLILAATIGLICVDLHVELGQGWYESVTDAAFQATTIMSTTGYATKDFTLWPTFSRCILVLLMYVGGCAGSTAGGMKISRLMLQVKSLRRELDHIIHPNRVSVITMDGQSVDERAVNSAHMFQVAYLLILMAGTLVVSLDVLGFTESFVASLNCISNVGPSLGALGPMANFAPLSWFSKLVLALIMLMGRLELMPLLVLLSPSTWRNK
;
A
#
# COMPACT_ATOMS: atom_id res chain seq x y z
N MET A 1 8.70 22.84 -16.74
CA MET A 1 7.67 22.21 -15.89
C MET A 1 6.41 23.06 -15.89
N ASN A 2 5.24 22.44 -16.07
CA ASN A 2 3.96 23.16 -16.11
C ASN A 2 3.32 23.23 -14.71
N ILE A 3 3.86 24.11 -13.85
CA ILE A 3 3.42 24.27 -12.45
C ILE A 3 1.89 24.53 -12.36
N ARG A 4 1.33 25.32 -13.27
CA ARG A 4 -0.11 25.65 -13.26
C ARG A 4 -1.00 24.42 -13.48
N LEU A 5 -0.58 23.52 -14.37
CA LEU A 5 -1.30 22.27 -14.61
C LEU A 5 -1.18 21.32 -13.40
N ILE A 6 0.01 21.26 -12.78
CA ILE A 6 0.26 20.48 -11.57
C ILE A 6 -0.65 20.99 -10.44
N THR A 7 -0.64 22.29 -10.14
CA THR A 7 -1.48 22.89 -9.10
C THR A 7 -2.97 22.55 -9.31
N ARG A 8 -3.45 22.66 -10.56
CA ARG A 8 -4.85 22.36 -10.89
C ARG A 8 -5.17 20.88 -10.70
N THR A 9 -4.23 19.97 -11.03
CA THR A 9 -4.39 18.54 -10.81
C THR A 9 -4.47 18.22 -9.31
N VAL A 10 -3.61 18.82 -8.49
CA VAL A 10 -3.67 18.71 -7.03
C VAL A 10 -5.01 19.20 -6.50
N GLY A 11 -5.51 20.35 -7.00
CA GLY A 11 -6.82 20.89 -6.60
C GLY A 11 -7.99 19.94 -6.87
N TYR A 12 -8.00 19.25 -8.01
CA TYR A 12 -9.02 18.23 -8.29
C TYR A 12 -8.96 17.06 -7.31
N ILE A 13 -7.76 16.66 -6.91
CA ILE A 13 -7.56 15.55 -5.97
C ILE A 13 -8.03 15.94 -4.57
N LEU A 14 -7.77 17.18 -4.12
CA LEU A 14 -8.31 17.71 -2.87
C LEU A 14 -9.84 17.76 -2.87
N TRP A 15 -10.50 18.04 -4.00
CA TRP A 15 -11.96 17.93 -4.10
C TRP A 15 -12.46 16.50 -3.95
N VAL A 16 -11.71 15.51 -4.48
CA VAL A 16 -12.03 14.09 -4.27
C VAL A 16 -11.92 13.74 -2.79
N GLU A 17 -10.84 14.13 -2.11
CA GLU A 17 -10.67 13.94 -0.66
C GLU A 17 -11.79 14.63 0.14
N GLY A 18 -12.11 15.89 -0.20
CA GLY A 18 -13.23 16.60 0.43
C GLY A 18 -14.57 15.86 0.29
N GLY A 19 -14.79 15.20 -0.84
CA GLY A 19 -15.96 14.33 -1.04
C GLY A 19 -15.95 13.08 -0.15
N PHE A 20 -14.80 12.46 0.03
CA PHE A 20 -14.65 11.32 0.93
C PHE A 20 -14.84 11.71 2.40
N LEU A 21 -14.36 12.86 2.85
CA LEU A 21 -14.58 13.37 4.21
C LEU A 21 -16.05 13.52 4.60
N LEU A 22 -16.98 13.53 3.63
CA LEU A 22 -18.41 13.53 3.91
C LEU A 22 -18.92 12.17 4.44
N LEU A 23 -18.23 11.06 4.16
CA LEU A 23 -18.64 9.74 4.66
C LEU A 23 -18.42 9.60 6.18
N PRO A 24 -17.20 9.85 6.73
CA PRO A 24 -17.03 9.85 8.18
C PRO A 24 -17.83 10.94 8.89
N LEU A 25 -18.14 12.09 8.24
CA LEU A 25 -19.09 13.08 8.76
C LEU A 25 -20.47 12.44 8.97
N LEU A 26 -20.98 11.69 7.99
CA LEU A 26 -22.26 10.97 8.13
C LEU A 26 -22.20 9.90 9.23
N VAL A 27 -21.07 9.20 9.36
CA VAL A 27 -20.84 8.24 10.45
C VAL A 27 -20.88 8.95 11.80
N SER A 28 -20.22 10.11 11.93
CA SER A 28 -20.24 10.93 13.17
C SER A 28 -21.64 11.35 13.56
N LEU A 29 -22.44 11.82 12.60
CA LEU A 29 -23.83 12.16 12.83
C LEU A 29 -24.68 10.95 13.24
N GLY A 30 -24.41 9.78 12.65
CA GLY A 30 -25.14 8.55 12.93
C GLY A 30 -24.85 7.96 14.31
N TYR A 31 -23.61 8.03 14.77
CA TYR A 31 -23.17 7.55 16.09
C TYR A 31 -23.26 8.61 17.18
N GLY A 32 -23.36 9.90 16.82
CA GLY A 32 -23.43 11.00 17.79
C GLY A 32 -22.12 11.21 18.55
N ASP A 33 -20.97 10.92 17.94
CA ASP A 33 -19.65 10.99 18.59
C ASP A 33 -19.05 12.41 18.66
N GLY A 34 -19.74 13.41 18.11
CA GLY A 34 -19.36 14.83 18.22
C GLY A 34 -18.25 15.29 17.25
N CYS A 35 -17.66 14.42 16.45
CA CYS A 35 -16.54 14.75 15.54
C CYS A 35 -16.99 15.38 14.20
N TRP A 36 -18.29 15.54 13.94
CA TRP A 36 -18.81 16.03 12.66
C TRP A 36 -18.28 17.41 12.26
N GLU A 37 -18.03 18.31 13.23
CA GLU A 37 -17.48 19.65 12.96
C GLU A 37 -16.05 19.58 12.41
N ALA A 38 -15.25 18.66 12.91
CA ALA A 38 -13.89 18.42 12.43
C ALA A 38 -13.88 17.94 10.97
N PHE A 39 -14.75 16.98 10.63
CA PHE A 39 -14.87 16.49 9.26
C PHE A 39 -15.42 17.54 8.30
N LEU A 40 -16.45 18.32 8.72
CA LEU A 40 -16.99 19.39 7.92
C LEU A 40 -15.94 20.46 7.65
N SER A 41 -15.20 20.87 8.67
CA SER A 41 -14.14 21.89 8.55
C SER A 41 -13.01 21.43 7.63
N ALA A 42 -12.58 20.15 7.73
CA ALA A 42 -11.59 19.56 6.84
C ALA A 42 -12.10 19.47 5.39
N ALA A 43 -13.35 19.07 5.17
CA ALA A 43 -13.96 19.02 3.84
C ALA A 43 -14.06 20.42 3.20
N LEU A 44 -14.46 21.43 3.98
CA LEU A 44 -14.47 22.82 3.53
C LEU A 44 -13.08 23.34 3.18
N LEU A 45 -12.06 23.01 3.98
CA LEU A 45 -10.67 23.35 3.69
C LEU A 45 -10.22 22.75 2.34
N CYS A 46 -10.48 21.44 2.11
CA CYS A 46 -10.19 20.80 0.83
C CYS A 46 -10.96 21.45 -0.33
N GLY A 47 -12.23 21.82 -0.09
CA GLY A 47 -13.05 22.55 -1.06
C GLY A 47 -12.47 23.89 -1.45
N ILE A 48 -12.05 24.70 -0.46
CA ILE A 48 -11.44 26.04 -0.66
C ILE A 48 -10.09 25.91 -1.37
N LEU A 49 -9.20 25.03 -0.90
CA LEU A 49 -7.88 24.84 -1.51
C LEU A 49 -8.01 24.34 -2.95
N GLY A 50 -8.94 23.41 -3.21
CA GLY A 50 -9.26 22.94 -4.56
C GLY A 50 -9.79 24.06 -5.46
N ALA A 51 -10.67 24.93 -4.94
CA ALA A 51 -11.19 26.07 -5.68
C ALA A 51 -10.08 27.09 -6.00
N LEU A 52 -9.23 27.41 -5.05
CA LEU A 52 -8.08 28.30 -5.28
C LEU A 52 -7.12 27.72 -6.33
N ALA A 53 -6.86 26.42 -6.28
CA ALA A 53 -6.04 25.75 -7.29
C ALA A 53 -6.70 25.74 -8.69
N TYR A 54 -8.03 25.64 -8.76
CA TYR A 54 -8.78 25.69 -10.01
C TYR A 54 -8.74 27.09 -10.67
N LEU A 55 -8.72 28.16 -9.89
CA LEU A 55 -8.64 29.54 -10.39
C LEU A 55 -7.29 29.85 -11.07
N VAL A 56 -6.25 29.02 -10.89
CA VAL A 56 -4.97 29.20 -11.57
C VAL A 56 -5.16 29.00 -13.09
N PRO A 57 -4.93 30.05 -13.92
CA PRO A 57 -5.17 29.98 -15.37
C PRO A 57 -4.17 29.00 -16.02
N VAL A 58 -4.66 27.95 -16.65
CA VAL A 58 -3.84 26.98 -17.38
C VAL A 58 -3.79 27.37 -18.84
N LYS A 59 -2.59 27.71 -19.36
CA LYS A 59 -2.37 27.82 -20.80
C LYS A 59 -2.42 26.41 -21.40
N ARG A 60 -3.03 26.25 -22.59
CA ARG A 60 -3.07 24.98 -23.32
C ARG A 60 -1.65 24.41 -23.44
N GLY A 61 -1.36 23.33 -22.72
CA GLY A 61 -0.08 22.61 -22.73
C GLY A 61 -0.31 21.13 -22.45
N ARG A 62 0.50 20.27 -23.07
CA ARG A 62 0.47 18.82 -22.78
C ARG A 62 1.25 18.54 -21.50
N MET A 63 0.72 17.68 -20.64
CA MET A 63 1.43 17.15 -19.49
C MET A 63 2.54 16.22 -19.99
N GLN A 64 3.78 16.47 -19.57
CA GLN A 64 4.93 15.61 -19.85
C GLN A 64 5.13 14.62 -18.70
N GLY A 65 5.93 13.58 -18.91
CA GLY A 65 6.21 12.58 -17.87
C GLY A 65 6.75 13.19 -16.57
N ARG A 66 7.65 14.18 -16.68
CA ARG A 66 8.20 14.92 -15.53
C ARG A 66 7.12 15.67 -14.73
N ASP A 67 6.18 16.32 -15.44
CA ASP A 67 5.08 17.05 -14.80
C ASP A 67 4.13 16.09 -14.08
N ALA A 68 3.92 14.88 -14.64
CA ALA A 68 3.09 13.86 -14.04
C ALA A 68 3.70 13.29 -12.74
N TYR A 69 5.01 12.99 -12.72
CA TYR A 69 5.69 12.57 -11.48
C TYR A 69 5.60 13.61 -10.38
N ALA A 70 5.84 14.89 -10.72
CA ALA A 70 5.72 15.99 -9.76
C ALA A 70 4.28 16.19 -9.28
N ALA A 71 3.28 16.05 -10.17
CA ALA A 71 1.87 16.17 -9.81
C ALA A 71 1.44 15.04 -8.85
N VAL A 72 1.86 13.81 -9.12
CA VAL A 72 1.60 12.65 -8.25
C VAL A 72 2.21 12.86 -6.87
N ALA A 73 3.51 13.18 -6.79
CA ALA A 73 4.18 13.37 -5.51
C ALA A 73 3.57 14.52 -4.69
N LEU A 74 3.30 15.67 -5.33
CA LEU A 74 2.67 16.82 -4.65
C LEU A 74 1.23 16.52 -4.22
N ALA A 75 0.47 15.75 -5.00
CA ALA A 75 -0.88 15.34 -4.64
C ALA A 75 -0.88 14.48 -3.38
N TRP A 76 0.01 13.48 -3.29
CA TRP A 76 0.12 12.62 -2.12
C TRP A 76 0.58 13.39 -0.87
N VAL A 77 1.52 14.32 -1.01
CA VAL A 77 1.91 15.21 0.10
C VAL A 77 0.73 16.09 0.53
N ALA A 78 -0.03 16.66 -0.41
CA ALA A 78 -1.18 17.49 -0.10
C ALA A 78 -2.28 16.70 0.62
N LEU A 79 -2.64 15.50 0.12
CA LEU A 79 -3.59 14.58 0.76
C LEU A 79 -3.15 14.19 2.17
N THR A 80 -1.86 13.89 2.37
CA THR A 80 -1.35 13.55 3.70
C THR A 80 -1.48 14.72 4.66
N LEU A 81 -1.20 15.93 4.19
CA LEU A 81 -1.32 17.13 5.02
C LEU A 81 -2.79 17.46 5.33
N THR A 82 -3.69 17.40 4.35
CA THR A 82 -5.11 17.71 4.55
C THR A 82 -5.83 16.62 5.35
N GLY A 83 -5.48 15.37 5.15
CA GLY A 83 -6.04 14.23 5.90
C GLY A 83 -5.64 14.18 7.38
N THR A 84 -4.67 15.00 7.84
CA THR A 84 -4.37 15.14 9.28
C THR A 84 -5.39 16.00 10.03
N PHE A 85 -6.10 16.90 9.34
CA PHE A 85 -6.98 17.87 9.99
C PHE A 85 -8.13 17.24 10.79
N PRO A 86 -8.81 16.15 10.35
CA PRO A 86 -9.82 15.50 11.16
C PRO A 86 -9.31 15.09 12.55
N TYR A 87 -8.10 14.54 12.64
CA TYR A 87 -7.48 14.12 13.91
C TYR A 87 -7.17 15.31 14.82
N LEU A 88 -6.61 16.39 14.25
CA LEU A 88 -6.24 17.60 14.99
C LEU A 88 -7.47 18.38 15.47
N LEU A 89 -8.47 18.55 14.60
CA LEU A 89 -9.66 19.35 14.91
C LEU A 89 -10.62 18.63 15.85
N SER A 90 -10.59 17.30 15.89
CA SER A 90 -11.35 16.50 16.86
C SER A 90 -10.61 16.28 18.19
N ASP A 91 -9.38 16.78 18.31
CA ASP A 91 -8.48 16.59 19.46
C ASP A 91 -8.22 15.10 19.81
N THR A 92 -8.44 14.20 18.85
CA THR A 92 -8.18 12.77 19.04
C THR A 92 -6.70 12.43 18.94
N ILE A 93 -5.94 13.15 18.11
CA ILE A 93 -4.47 13.09 18.01
C ILE A 93 -3.96 14.54 18.00
N PRO A 94 -3.68 15.14 19.18
CA PRO A 94 -3.35 16.57 19.26
C PRO A 94 -1.98 16.93 18.69
N SER A 95 -1.05 15.98 18.61
CA SER A 95 0.28 16.19 18.02
C SER A 95 0.20 16.18 16.50
N PHE A 96 0.65 17.27 15.85
CA PHE A 96 0.69 17.35 14.37
C PHE A 96 1.55 16.24 13.75
N VAL A 97 2.69 15.91 14.34
CA VAL A 97 3.58 14.87 13.82
C VAL A 97 2.95 13.49 13.92
N ASP A 98 2.26 13.21 15.02
CA ASP A 98 1.57 11.95 15.23
C ASP A 98 0.36 11.81 14.29
N ALA A 99 -0.44 12.85 14.13
CA ALA A 99 -1.55 12.90 13.18
C ALA A 99 -1.04 12.75 11.72
N LEU A 100 0.10 13.36 11.38
CA LEU A 100 0.73 13.22 10.07
C LEU A 100 1.22 11.79 9.83
N PHE A 101 1.84 11.15 10.83
CA PHE A 101 2.29 9.77 10.77
C PHE A 101 1.11 8.82 10.54
N GLU A 102 0.03 8.96 11.33
CA GLU A 102 -1.17 8.14 11.22
C GLU A 102 -1.84 8.30 9.85
N THR A 103 -1.94 9.54 9.34
CA THR A 103 -2.49 9.84 8.01
C THR A 103 -1.60 9.29 6.89
N ALA A 104 -0.28 9.47 7.00
CA ALA A 104 0.67 8.91 6.04
C ALA A 104 0.56 7.39 6.01
N SER A 105 0.52 6.74 7.18
CA SER A 105 0.34 5.29 7.31
C SER A 105 -1.00 4.83 6.72
N GLY A 106 -2.08 5.58 6.93
CA GLY A 106 -3.38 5.31 6.34
C GLY A 106 -3.33 5.37 4.82
N LEU A 107 -3.03 6.54 4.25
CA LEU A 107 -3.02 6.76 2.81
C LEU A 107 -2.03 5.86 2.06
N THR A 108 -0.87 5.59 2.63
CA THR A 108 0.13 4.70 2.02
C THR A 108 -0.16 3.22 2.24
N THR A 109 -1.27 2.90 2.92
CA THR A 109 -1.65 1.52 3.26
C THR A 109 -0.56 0.77 4.04
N THR A 110 0.18 1.48 4.89
CA THR A 110 1.25 0.88 5.69
C THR A 110 0.69 0.15 6.90
N GLY A 111 -0.29 0.72 7.62
CA GLY A 111 -0.88 0.09 8.79
C GLY A 111 -0.10 0.25 10.11
N ALA A 112 1.02 0.95 10.11
CA ALA A 112 1.73 1.33 11.32
C ALA A 112 0.93 2.43 12.06
N THR A 113 0.73 2.30 13.37
CA THR A 113 -0.07 3.23 14.17
C THR A 113 0.72 3.82 15.34
N ILE A 114 0.37 5.05 15.73
CA ILE A 114 0.88 5.70 16.94
C ILE A 114 -0.15 5.63 18.08
N LEU A 115 -1.30 5.02 17.87
CA LEU A 115 -2.36 4.97 18.87
C LEU A 115 -2.07 3.88 19.89
N ASP A 116 -2.12 4.23 21.18
CA ASP A 116 -2.00 3.27 22.28
C ASP A 116 -3.26 2.42 22.44
N SER A 117 -4.44 3.02 22.19
CA SER A 117 -5.72 2.32 22.18
C SER A 117 -6.59 2.80 21.04
N VAL A 118 -6.91 1.87 20.14
CA VAL A 118 -7.81 2.11 19.00
C VAL A 118 -9.28 2.10 19.45
N GLU A 119 -9.62 1.27 20.44
CA GLU A 119 -11.00 1.05 20.88
C GLU A 119 -11.61 2.25 21.61
N THR A 120 -10.77 3.15 22.12
CA THR A 120 -11.21 4.41 22.75
C THR A 120 -11.52 5.52 21.76
N MET A 121 -11.20 5.33 20.48
CA MET A 121 -11.40 6.33 19.45
C MET A 121 -12.87 6.42 19.01
N PRO A 122 -13.35 7.63 18.66
CA PRO A 122 -14.67 7.81 18.07
C PRO A 122 -14.88 6.96 16.82
N PRO A 123 -16.08 6.39 16.61
CA PRO A 123 -16.37 5.56 15.43
C PRO A 123 -16.08 6.25 14.10
N SER A 124 -16.35 7.55 13.99
CA SER A 124 -16.06 8.31 12.76
C SER A 124 -14.57 8.43 12.47
N ILE A 125 -13.73 8.54 13.49
CA ILE A 125 -12.27 8.57 13.38
C ILE A 125 -11.74 7.19 12.96
N LEU A 126 -12.26 6.10 13.52
CA LEU A 126 -11.93 4.74 13.09
C LEU A 126 -12.32 4.48 11.63
N PHE A 127 -13.49 4.99 11.24
CA PHE A 127 -13.94 4.91 9.85
C PHE A 127 -13.01 5.69 8.91
N TRP A 128 -12.62 6.93 9.29
CA TRP A 128 -11.66 7.72 8.53
C TRP A 128 -10.30 7.02 8.35
N ARG A 129 -9.77 6.40 9.41
CA ARG A 129 -8.55 5.59 9.34
C ARG A 129 -8.67 4.49 8.28
N SER A 130 -9.76 3.74 8.30
CA SER A 130 -10.01 2.65 7.34
C SER A 130 -10.25 3.17 5.93
N GLU A 131 -10.95 4.29 5.80
CA GLU A 131 -11.25 4.93 4.52
C GLU A 131 -9.99 5.52 3.86
N THR A 132 -9.06 6.11 4.63
CA THR A 132 -7.77 6.57 4.09
C THR A 132 -6.99 5.42 3.46
N GLN A 133 -6.98 4.22 4.07
CA GLN A 133 -6.37 3.04 3.47
C GLN A 133 -7.10 2.62 2.20
N TRP A 134 -8.42 2.61 2.20
CA TRP A 134 -9.21 2.24 1.03
C TRP A 134 -8.97 3.19 -0.15
N MET A 135 -8.89 4.49 0.09
CA MET A 135 -8.53 5.50 -0.91
C MET A 135 -7.11 5.29 -1.45
N GLY A 136 -6.17 5.03 -0.55
CA GLY A 136 -4.77 4.81 -0.88
C GLY A 136 -4.51 3.50 -1.63
N GLY A 137 -5.28 2.44 -1.37
CA GLY A 137 -5.06 1.08 -1.86
C GLY A 137 -4.98 0.95 -3.38
N MET A 138 -5.98 1.45 -4.10
CA MET A 138 -5.96 1.49 -5.56
C MET A 138 -5.29 2.73 -6.15
N GLY A 139 -4.80 3.64 -5.28
CA GLY A 139 -4.23 4.92 -5.69
C GLY A 139 -5.30 5.99 -5.99
N VAL A 140 -5.18 7.10 -5.31
CA VAL A 140 -6.13 8.21 -5.40
C VAL A 140 -6.20 8.81 -6.81
N LEU A 141 -5.08 8.80 -7.52
CA LEU A 141 -5.02 9.30 -8.91
C LEU A 141 -5.67 8.35 -9.91
N VAL A 142 -5.63 7.04 -9.69
CA VAL A 142 -6.38 6.09 -10.51
C VAL A 142 -7.87 6.28 -10.29
N LEU A 143 -8.31 6.56 -9.05
CA LEU A 143 -9.69 6.96 -8.75
C LEU A 143 -10.08 8.24 -9.51
N PHE A 144 -9.24 9.27 -9.43
CA PHE A 144 -9.44 10.52 -10.14
C PHE A 144 -9.56 10.30 -11.67
N LEU A 145 -8.73 9.44 -12.26
CA LEU A 145 -8.80 9.09 -13.67
C LEU A 145 -10.07 8.29 -14.04
N ALA A 146 -10.59 7.49 -13.11
CA ALA A 146 -11.85 6.77 -13.29
C ALA A 146 -13.06 7.72 -13.30
N LEU A 147 -13.00 8.77 -12.46
CA LEU A 147 -14.04 9.79 -12.35
C LEU A 147 -13.98 10.83 -13.48
N MET A 148 -12.78 11.14 -14.00
CA MET A 148 -12.56 12.14 -15.05
C MET A 148 -11.90 11.56 -16.32
N PRO A 149 -12.59 10.72 -17.09
CA PRO A 149 -12.00 10.03 -18.25
C PRO A 149 -11.65 10.95 -19.43
N HIS A 150 -12.02 12.24 -19.39
CA HIS A 150 -11.81 13.20 -20.49
C HIS A 150 -10.47 13.96 -20.42
N LEU A 151 -9.55 13.63 -19.52
CA LEU A 151 -8.26 14.31 -19.35
C LEU A 151 -7.27 14.16 -20.51
N GLY A 152 -7.63 13.41 -21.55
CA GLY A 152 -6.81 13.26 -22.76
C GLY A 152 -5.47 12.53 -22.52
N ASP A 153 -4.43 12.95 -23.27
CA ASP A 153 -3.09 12.31 -23.22
C ASP A 153 -2.41 12.42 -21.84
N GLY A 154 -2.78 13.39 -21.00
CA GLY A 154 -2.25 13.56 -19.64
C GLY A 154 -2.59 12.41 -18.70
N ALA A 155 -3.75 11.77 -18.88
CA ALA A 155 -4.20 10.64 -18.08
C ALA A 155 -3.23 9.45 -18.14
N TYR A 156 -2.63 9.18 -19.29
CA TYR A 156 -1.65 8.11 -19.47
C TYR A 156 -0.39 8.33 -18.64
N TYR A 157 0.14 9.55 -18.63
CA TYR A 157 1.35 9.86 -17.86
C TYR A 157 1.09 9.83 -16.36
N LEU A 158 -0.08 10.26 -15.88
CA LEU A 158 -0.47 10.19 -14.47
C LEU A 158 -0.60 8.73 -14.01
N MET A 159 -1.33 7.90 -14.75
CA MET A 159 -1.45 6.48 -14.42
C MET A 159 -0.10 5.75 -14.42
N LYS A 160 0.78 6.10 -15.37
CA LYS A 160 2.12 5.54 -15.44
C LYS A 160 3.00 6.00 -14.28
N ALA A 161 2.80 7.21 -13.78
CA ALA A 161 3.57 7.77 -12.67
C ALA A 161 3.14 7.19 -11.32
N GLU A 162 1.86 6.84 -11.15
CA GLU A 162 1.34 6.23 -9.92
C GLU A 162 1.56 4.71 -9.88
N SER A 163 1.55 4.04 -11.02
CA SER A 163 1.75 2.58 -11.12
C SER A 163 2.82 2.23 -12.16
N PRO A 164 4.10 2.47 -11.87
CA PRO A 164 5.21 2.19 -12.77
C PRO A 164 5.62 0.72 -12.73
N GLY A 165 4.81 -0.18 -13.29
CA GLY A 165 5.16 -1.61 -13.41
C GLY A 165 5.93 -1.92 -14.71
N PRO A 166 6.72 -3.02 -14.74
CA PRO A 166 7.49 -3.43 -15.91
C PRO A 166 6.61 -3.95 -17.06
N ILE A 167 5.38 -4.35 -16.80
CA ILE A 167 4.44 -4.93 -17.76
C ILE A 167 3.20 -4.05 -17.89
N LYS A 168 2.91 -3.63 -19.12
CA LYS A 168 1.75 -2.79 -19.45
C LYS A 168 0.67 -3.64 -20.09
N SER A 169 -0.24 -4.21 -19.33
CA SER A 169 -1.48 -4.76 -19.87
C SER A 169 -2.50 -3.62 -20.07
N LYS A 170 -2.74 -3.23 -21.31
CA LYS A 170 -3.88 -2.36 -21.63
C LYS A 170 -5.14 -3.22 -21.66
N LEU A 171 -6.01 -3.10 -20.65
CA LEU A 171 -7.29 -3.81 -20.61
C LEU A 171 -8.26 -3.32 -21.70
N VAL A 172 -8.21 -2.01 -21.98
CA VAL A 172 -9.03 -1.34 -23.02
C VAL A 172 -8.25 -0.18 -23.64
N PRO A 173 -8.61 0.29 -24.85
CA PRO A 173 -7.87 1.34 -25.58
C PRO A 173 -7.76 2.68 -24.82
N ARG A 174 -8.71 2.99 -23.93
CA ARG A 174 -8.75 4.24 -23.16
C ARG A 174 -8.33 4.01 -21.73
N VAL A 175 -7.40 4.82 -21.21
CA VAL A 175 -6.86 4.76 -19.84
C VAL A 175 -7.97 4.88 -18.78
N GLY A 176 -8.90 5.82 -18.95
CA GLY A 176 -10.04 5.98 -18.03
C GLY A 176 -10.97 4.76 -17.99
N GLY A 177 -11.09 4.02 -19.09
CA GLY A 177 -11.84 2.75 -19.12
C GLY A 177 -11.16 1.66 -18.30
N THR A 178 -9.83 1.56 -18.37
CA THR A 178 -9.05 0.62 -17.55
C THR A 178 -9.20 0.96 -16.06
N ALA A 179 -9.03 2.22 -15.69
CA ALA A 179 -9.21 2.69 -14.31
C ALA A 179 -10.60 2.34 -13.77
N LYS A 180 -11.64 2.60 -14.57
CA LYS A 180 -13.04 2.30 -14.19
C LYS A 180 -13.27 0.81 -13.92
N ILE A 181 -12.73 -0.07 -14.76
CA ILE A 181 -12.84 -1.52 -14.58
C ILE A 181 -12.14 -1.96 -13.29
N LEU A 182 -10.91 -1.50 -13.06
CA LEU A 182 -10.13 -1.85 -11.87
C LEU A 182 -10.85 -1.40 -10.59
N TYR A 183 -11.38 -0.15 -10.56
CA TYR A 183 -12.15 0.34 -9.43
C TYR A 183 -13.46 -0.43 -9.21
N THR A 184 -14.15 -0.84 -10.28
CA THR A 184 -15.35 -1.66 -10.15
C THR A 184 -15.05 -3.00 -9.47
N ILE A 185 -13.96 -3.68 -9.88
CA ILE A 185 -13.54 -4.93 -9.24
C ILE A 185 -13.20 -4.69 -7.76
N TYR A 186 -12.47 -3.62 -7.47
CA TYR A 186 -12.09 -3.25 -6.12
C TYR A 186 -13.31 -3.04 -5.21
N ILE A 187 -14.30 -2.25 -5.66
CA ILE A 187 -15.55 -2.02 -4.93
C ILE A 187 -16.34 -3.31 -4.73
N VAL A 188 -16.46 -4.14 -5.77
CA VAL A 188 -17.20 -5.40 -5.69
C VAL A 188 -16.57 -6.37 -4.72
N LEU A 189 -15.23 -6.50 -4.73
CA LEU A 189 -14.50 -7.35 -3.78
C LEU A 189 -14.61 -6.81 -2.35
N THR A 190 -14.50 -5.49 -2.14
CA THR A 190 -14.70 -4.86 -0.83
C THR A 190 -16.10 -5.16 -0.27
N ALA A 191 -17.15 -4.99 -1.10
CA ALA A 191 -18.51 -5.28 -0.67
C ALA A 191 -18.73 -6.79 -0.39
N ALA A 192 -18.16 -7.66 -1.22
CA ALA A 192 -18.22 -9.11 -1.02
C ALA A 192 -17.55 -9.53 0.28
N GLU A 193 -16.38 -8.96 0.60
CA GLU A 193 -15.69 -9.21 1.87
C GLU A 193 -16.48 -8.71 3.07
N ALA A 194 -17.04 -7.49 3.03
CA ALA A 194 -17.86 -6.96 4.12
C ALA A 194 -19.04 -7.88 4.43
N VAL A 195 -19.71 -8.40 3.39
CA VAL A 195 -20.81 -9.37 3.56
C VAL A 195 -20.29 -10.70 4.12
N ALA A 196 -19.16 -11.21 3.61
CA ALA A 196 -18.58 -12.46 4.09
C ALA A 196 -18.16 -12.36 5.57
N LEU A 197 -17.52 -11.27 5.99
CA LEU A 197 -17.14 -11.00 7.39
C LEU A 197 -18.37 -10.86 8.29
N ARG A 198 -19.45 -10.24 7.79
CA ARG A 198 -20.72 -10.15 8.51
C ARG A 198 -21.35 -11.53 8.74
N ILE A 199 -21.32 -12.40 7.72
CA ILE A 199 -21.80 -13.80 7.83
C ILE A 199 -20.91 -14.59 8.79
N ALA A 200 -19.60 -14.33 8.80
CA ALA A 200 -18.64 -14.97 9.71
C ALA A 200 -18.79 -14.51 11.18
N GLY A 201 -19.63 -13.50 11.47
CA GLY A 201 -19.99 -13.07 12.83
C GLY A 201 -19.49 -11.69 13.25
N MET A 202 -18.81 -10.93 12.40
CA MET A 202 -18.43 -9.54 12.70
C MET A 202 -19.66 -8.61 12.78
N SER A 203 -19.56 -7.52 13.53
CA SER A 203 -20.51 -6.40 13.45
C SER A 203 -20.44 -5.76 12.04
N TRP A 204 -21.51 -5.07 11.60
CA TRP A 204 -21.47 -4.35 10.33
C TRP A 204 -20.37 -3.28 10.29
N PHE A 205 -20.18 -2.56 11.41
CA PHE A 205 -19.15 -1.55 11.50
C PHE A 205 -17.76 -2.15 11.34
N ASP A 206 -17.45 -3.22 12.09
CA ASP A 206 -16.16 -3.90 12.00
C ASP A 206 -15.95 -4.52 10.62
N ALA A 207 -16.98 -5.17 10.05
CA ALA A 207 -16.90 -5.81 8.73
C ALA A 207 -16.61 -4.82 7.59
N VAL A 208 -17.23 -3.64 7.60
CA VAL A 208 -16.97 -2.59 6.60
C VAL A 208 -15.57 -2.03 6.78
N ASN A 209 -15.17 -1.70 8.01
CA ASN A 209 -13.83 -1.17 8.25
C ASN A 209 -12.73 -2.17 7.86
N HIS A 210 -12.85 -3.44 8.25
CA HIS A 210 -11.86 -4.46 7.86
C HIS A 210 -11.88 -4.76 6.36
N SER A 211 -13.04 -4.76 5.69
CA SER A 211 -13.07 -4.92 4.23
C SER A 211 -12.36 -3.77 3.50
N PHE A 212 -12.45 -2.53 4.00
CA PHE A 212 -11.70 -1.42 3.46
C PHE A 212 -10.19 -1.65 3.58
N THR A 213 -9.75 -2.02 4.77
CA THR A 213 -8.33 -2.16 5.08
C THR A 213 -7.71 -3.43 4.51
N THR A 214 -8.47 -4.53 4.37
CA THR A 214 -8.02 -5.77 3.71
C THR A 214 -7.83 -5.58 2.22
N MET A 215 -8.87 -5.07 1.54
CA MET A 215 -8.79 -4.88 0.08
C MET A 215 -7.76 -3.83 -0.32
N ALA A 216 -7.52 -2.85 0.56
CA ALA A 216 -6.44 -1.89 0.43
C ALA A 216 -5.07 -2.48 0.72
N THR A 217 -5.00 -3.67 1.33
CA THR A 217 -3.77 -4.26 1.90
C THR A 217 -3.08 -3.32 2.89
N GLY A 218 -3.87 -2.73 3.82
CA GLY A 218 -3.37 -1.69 4.72
C GLY A 218 -3.29 -2.08 6.19
N GLY A 219 -4.13 -3.00 6.66
CA GLY A 219 -4.02 -3.65 7.97
C GLY A 219 -4.44 -2.84 9.19
N PHE A 220 -4.96 -1.63 9.04
CA PHE A 220 -5.59 -0.97 10.17
C PHE A 220 -6.79 -1.76 10.68
N SER A 221 -6.88 -1.89 12.00
CA SER A 221 -8.00 -2.54 12.69
C SER A 221 -8.73 -1.54 13.56
N VAL A 222 -9.98 -1.84 13.87
CA VAL A 222 -10.80 -1.18 14.88
C VAL A 222 -10.65 -1.85 16.25
N ARG A 223 -9.76 -2.84 16.38
CA ARG A 223 -9.43 -3.57 17.60
C ARG A 223 -7.95 -3.47 17.90
N ASN A 224 -7.60 -3.38 19.19
CA ASN A 224 -6.21 -3.25 19.64
C ASN A 224 -5.35 -4.45 19.26
N THR A 225 -5.91 -5.65 19.37
CA THR A 225 -5.23 -6.93 19.06
C THR A 225 -5.44 -7.37 17.62
N SER A 226 -5.86 -6.45 16.72
CA SER A 226 -6.13 -6.73 15.31
C SER A 226 -7.17 -7.86 15.14
N ILE A 227 -6.91 -8.87 14.31
CA ILE A 227 -7.85 -9.97 14.06
C ILE A 227 -7.87 -11.00 15.20
N ALA A 228 -6.83 -11.02 16.05
CA ALA A 228 -6.78 -11.89 17.23
C ALA A 228 -8.00 -11.72 18.16
N GLU A 229 -8.59 -10.51 18.23
CA GLU A 229 -9.74 -10.20 19.09
C GLU A 229 -10.98 -11.06 18.79
N TYR A 230 -11.18 -11.42 17.52
CA TYR A 230 -12.40 -12.12 17.10
C TYR A 230 -12.39 -13.62 17.43
N GLN A 231 -11.22 -14.22 17.67
CA GLN A 231 -11.05 -15.64 18.01
C GLN A 231 -11.90 -16.59 17.15
N SER A 232 -12.04 -16.30 15.86
CA SER A 232 -12.91 -17.02 14.92
C SER A 232 -12.14 -17.50 13.69
N ASP A 233 -12.09 -18.81 13.51
CA ASP A 233 -11.47 -19.42 12.32
C ASP A 233 -12.16 -18.97 11.03
N ALA A 234 -13.49 -18.78 11.04
CA ALA A 234 -14.24 -18.33 9.89
C ALA A 234 -13.80 -16.93 9.45
N ILE A 235 -13.66 -15.99 10.38
CA ILE A 235 -13.16 -14.65 10.11
C ILE A 235 -11.73 -14.70 9.60
N THR A 236 -10.87 -15.48 10.24
CA THR A 236 -9.47 -15.67 9.86
C THR A 236 -9.34 -16.14 8.40
N TRP A 237 -10.07 -17.18 8.01
CA TRP A 237 -9.99 -17.72 6.65
C TRP A 237 -10.64 -16.80 5.59
N VAL A 238 -11.70 -16.05 5.93
CA VAL A 238 -12.25 -15.02 5.04
C VAL A 238 -11.18 -13.95 4.76
N ILE A 239 -10.51 -13.44 5.80
CA ILE A 239 -9.45 -12.43 5.63
C ILE A 239 -8.28 -13.01 4.82
N VAL A 240 -7.83 -14.24 5.09
CA VAL A 240 -6.79 -14.91 4.28
C VAL A 240 -7.17 -14.94 2.80
N ALA A 241 -8.41 -15.33 2.48
CA ALA A 241 -8.87 -15.43 1.10
C ALA A 241 -8.89 -14.06 0.40
N PHE A 242 -9.44 -13.01 1.03
CA PHE A 242 -9.52 -11.69 0.41
C PHE A 242 -8.16 -10.98 0.38
N THR A 243 -7.33 -11.14 1.40
CA THR A 243 -5.95 -10.64 1.42
C THR A 243 -5.12 -11.28 0.31
N PHE A 244 -5.27 -12.60 0.09
CA PHE A 244 -4.65 -13.29 -1.03
C PHE A 244 -5.08 -12.71 -2.38
N LEU A 245 -6.39 -12.47 -2.58
CA LEU A 245 -6.92 -11.85 -3.81
C LEU A 245 -6.42 -10.43 -4.00
N ALA A 246 -6.33 -9.62 -2.93
CA ALA A 246 -5.81 -8.25 -2.96
C ALA A 246 -4.32 -8.20 -3.35
N GLY A 247 -3.54 -9.22 -3.00
CA GLY A 247 -2.13 -9.37 -3.38
C GLY A 247 -1.89 -9.77 -4.83
N ILE A 248 -2.93 -10.19 -5.57
CA ILE A 248 -2.85 -10.58 -7.00
C ILE A 248 -3.05 -9.35 -7.89
N ASN A 249 -2.45 -9.37 -9.08
CA ASN A 249 -2.67 -8.36 -10.10
C ASN A 249 -4.16 -8.26 -10.49
N PHE A 250 -4.78 -7.09 -10.31
CA PHE A 250 -6.19 -6.86 -10.62
C PHE A 250 -6.55 -7.10 -12.10
N SER A 251 -5.57 -6.96 -13.01
CA SER A 251 -5.78 -7.31 -14.42
C SER A 251 -6.00 -8.81 -14.63
N LEU A 252 -5.36 -9.66 -13.80
CA LEU A 252 -5.58 -11.11 -13.83
C LEU A 252 -6.95 -11.45 -13.24
N LEU A 253 -7.37 -10.78 -12.16
CA LEU A 253 -8.73 -10.94 -11.61
C LEU A 253 -9.79 -10.56 -12.67
N TYR A 254 -9.56 -9.49 -13.43
CA TYR A 254 -10.42 -9.15 -14.57
C TYR A 254 -10.48 -10.25 -15.64
N ALA A 255 -9.34 -10.87 -15.97
CA ALA A 255 -9.29 -11.98 -16.92
C ALA A 255 -10.11 -13.20 -16.41
N VAL A 256 -10.02 -13.50 -15.11
CA VAL A 256 -10.82 -14.57 -14.47
C VAL A 256 -12.32 -14.28 -14.57
N VAL A 257 -12.76 -13.06 -14.22
CA VAL A 257 -14.17 -12.65 -14.32
C VAL A 257 -14.69 -12.74 -15.77
N ARG A 258 -13.82 -12.52 -16.75
CA ARG A 258 -14.12 -12.70 -18.20
C ARG A 258 -14.06 -14.15 -18.68
N GLY A 259 -13.91 -15.13 -17.79
CA GLY A 259 -13.82 -16.56 -18.13
C GLY A 259 -12.48 -17.01 -18.70
N ARG A 260 -11.45 -16.12 -18.72
CA ARG A 260 -10.10 -16.43 -19.22
C ARG A 260 -9.18 -16.92 -18.11
N ILE A 261 -9.62 -17.93 -17.35
CA ILE A 261 -8.88 -18.49 -16.20
C ILE A 261 -7.52 -19.05 -16.64
N ARG A 262 -7.45 -19.67 -17.81
CA ARG A 262 -6.19 -20.24 -18.34
C ARG A 262 -5.12 -19.17 -18.55
N ASP A 263 -5.50 -17.97 -18.98
CA ASP A 263 -4.56 -16.87 -19.19
C ASP A 263 -4.01 -16.37 -17.85
N ALA A 264 -4.86 -16.31 -16.82
CA ALA A 264 -4.41 -15.96 -15.47
C ALA A 264 -3.42 -16.99 -14.91
N LEU A 265 -3.73 -18.30 -15.01
CA LEU A 265 -2.86 -19.37 -14.53
C LEU A 265 -1.55 -19.53 -15.33
N ARG A 266 -1.49 -19.00 -16.55
CA ARG A 266 -0.26 -18.96 -17.37
C ARG A 266 0.69 -17.83 -16.97
N SER A 267 0.22 -16.83 -16.22
CA SER A 267 1.08 -15.75 -15.75
C SER A 267 2.24 -16.28 -14.91
N GLU A 268 3.45 -15.94 -15.29
CA GLU A 268 4.66 -16.33 -14.56
C GLU A 268 4.66 -15.67 -13.17
N GLU A 269 4.24 -14.40 -13.08
CA GLU A 269 4.18 -13.66 -11.82
C GLU A 269 3.24 -14.34 -10.80
N LEU A 270 2.04 -14.77 -11.23
CA LEU A 270 1.10 -15.48 -10.37
C LEU A 270 1.67 -16.82 -9.89
N ARG A 271 2.37 -17.55 -10.76
CA ARG A 271 3.01 -18.82 -10.38
C ARG A 271 4.12 -18.62 -9.35
N TRP A 272 4.93 -17.57 -9.48
CA TRP A 272 5.95 -17.23 -8.49
C TRP A 272 5.31 -16.83 -7.16
N TYR A 273 4.21 -16.01 -7.20
CA TYR A 273 3.45 -15.65 -6.01
C TYR A 273 2.95 -16.89 -5.25
N LEU A 274 2.28 -17.80 -5.95
CA LEU A 274 1.76 -19.04 -5.38
C LEU A 274 2.87 -19.94 -4.82
N LEU A 275 3.98 -20.07 -5.53
CA LEU A 275 5.09 -20.91 -5.12
C LEU A 275 5.78 -20.36 -3.86
N ILE A 276 6.06 -19.07 -3.83
CA ILE A 276 6.68 -18.44 -2.66
C ILE A 276 5.75 -18.56 -1.46
N LEU A 277 4.46 -18.23 -1.64
CA LEU A 277 3.48 -18.31 -0.55
C LEU A 277 3.32 -19.73 -0.03
N ALA A 278 3.16 -20.74 -0.90
CA ALA A 278 3.02 -22.13 -0.49
C ALA A 278 4.29 -22.66 0.21
N ALA A 279 5.47 -22.32 -0.30
CA ALA A 279 6.74 -22.72 0.31
C ALA A 279 6.91 -22.09 1.71
N THR A 280 6.60 -20.80 1.86
CA THR A 280 6.72 -20.10 3.15
C THR A 280 5.71 -20.59 4.17
N ILE A 281 4.45 -20.84 3.77
CA ILE A 281 3.43 -21.44 4.64
C ILE A 281 3.91 -22.82 5.12
N GLY A 282 4.41 -23.68 4.22
CA GLY A 282 4.90 -25.00 4.58
C GLY A 282 6.09 -24.96 5.55
N LEU A 283 7.07 -24.06 5.30
CA LEU A 283 8.25 -23.91 6.15
C LEU A 283 7.87 -23.39 7.55
N ILE A 284 7.06 -22.32 7.62
CA ILE A 284 6.60 -21.77 8.91
C ILE A 284 5.75 -22.80 9.66
N CYS A 285 4.84 -23.50 9.00
CA CYS A 285 3.99 -24.52 9.61
C CYS A 285 4.82 -25.63 10.29
N VAL A 286 5.85 -26.14 9.60
CA VAL A 286 6.75 -27.15 10.15
C VAL A 286 7.54 -26.60 11.34
N ASP A 287 8.07 -25.38 11.24
CA ASP A 287 8.85 -24.73 12.28
C ASP A 287 8.01 -24.52 13.57
N LEU A 288 6.77 -24.01 13.43
CA LEU A 288 5.84 -23.81 14.54
C LEU A 288 5.44 -25.15 15.19
N HIS A 289 5.20 -26.19 14.39
CA HIS A 289 4.86 -27.49 14.90
C HIS A 289 6.00 -28.13 15.70
N VAL A 290 7.23 -28.05 15.16
CA VAL A 290 8.42 -28.69 15.76
C VAL A 290 8.92 -27.92 16.99
N GLU A 291 9.06 -26.58 16.89
CA GLU A 291 9.68 -25.77 17.94
C GLU A 291 8.70 -25.38 19.06
N LEU A 292 7.43 -25.12 18.71
CA LEU A 292 6.41 -24.71 19.70
C LEU A 292 5.47 -25.83 20.12
N GLY A 293 5.54 -27.01 19.47
CA GLY A 293 4.65 -28.13 19.77
C GLY A 293 3.17 -27.88 19.45
N GLN A 294 2.87 -26.90 18.59
CA GLN A 294 1.49 -26.58 18.17
C GLN A 294 0.86 -27.73 17.37
N GLY A 295 -0.47 -27.87 17.45
CA GLY A 295 -1.21 -28.79 16.59
C GLY A 295 -1.08 -28.45 15.11
N TRP A 296 -1.11 -29.43 14.21
CA TRP A 296 -0.97 -29.20 12.76
C TRP A 296 -1.98 -28.20 12.20
N TYR A 297 -3.24 -28.29 12.62
CA TYR A 297 -4.28 -27.34 12.16
C TYR A 297 -3.98 -25.91 12.57
N GLU A 298 -3.59 -25.72 13.83
CA GLU A 298 -3.21 -24.40 14.35
C GLU A 298 -1.98 -23.85 13.63
N SER A 299 -0.93 -24.67 13.46
CA SER A 299 0.28 -24.27 12.74
C SER A 299 0.00 -23.90 11.28
N VAL A 300 -0.88 -24.62 10.58
CA VAL A 300 -1.28 -24.28 9.21
C VAL A 300 -2.07 -22.97 9.18
N THR A 301 -3.01 -22.77 10.10
CA THR A 301 -3.84 -21.55 10.13
C THR A 301 -2.98 -20.33 10.43
N ASP A 302 -2.11 -20.39 11.44
CA ASP A 302 -1.22 -19.31 11.82
C ASP A 302 -0.22 -18.97 10.69
N ALA A 303 0.41 -20.01 10.11
CA ALA A 303 1.35 -19.84 9.00
C ALA A 303 0.66 -19.26 7.76
N ALA A 304 -0.52 -19.77 7.39
CA ALA A 304 -1.28 -19.29 6.22
C ALA A 304 -1.72 -17.84 6.41
N PHE A 305 -2.24 -17.49 7.58
CA PHE A 305 -2.66 -16.14 7.88
C PHE A 305 -1.47 -15.20 7.82
N GLN A 306 -0.42 -15.45 8.60
CA GLN A 306 0.68 -14.52 8.76
C GLN A 306 1.52 -14.40 7.47
N ALA A 307 1.80 -15.51 6.77
CA ALA A 307 2.51 -15.43 5.49
C ALA A 307 1.71 -14.67 4.43
N THR A 308 0.38 -14.86 4.36
CA THR A 308 -0.47 -14.17 3.37
C THR A 308 -0.57 -12.68 3.67
N THR A 309 -0.78 -12.27 4.94
CA THR A 309 -0.91 -10.85 5.31
C THR A 309 0.41 -10.10 5.15
N ILE A 310 1.53 -10.73 5.45
CA ILE A 310 2.85 -10.10 5.29
C ILE A 310 3.25 -10.01 3.81
N MET A 311 3.06 -11.08 3.04
CA MET A 311 3.41 -11.08 1.61
C MET A 311 2.55 -10.13 0.78
N SER A 312 1.26 -9.99 1.12
CA SER A 312 0.38 -9.00 0.52
C SER A 312 0.61 -7.58 1.05
N THR A 313 1.49 -7.42 2.04
CA THR A 313 1.72 -6.15 2.76
C THR A 313 0.48 -5.61 3.49
N THR A 314 -0.44 -6.49 3.90
CA THR A 314 -1.62 -6.08 4.67
C THR A 314 -1.28 -5.85 6.14
N GLY A 315 -0.52 -6.77 6.76
CA GLY A 315 0.01 -6.55 8.10
C GLY A 315 -0.96 -6.81 9.27
N TYR A 316 -2.07 -7.53 9.06
CA TYR A 316 -2.87 -8.00 10.18
C TYR A 316 -2.14 -9.07 11.00
N ALA A 317 -2.54 -9.21 12.26
CA ALA A 317 -2.02 -10.23 13.17
C ALA A 317 -3.14 -10.98 13.87
N THR A 318 -2.99 -12.31 13.95
CA THR A 318 -3.81 -13.20 14.81
C THR A 318 -3.05 -13.61 16.06
N LYS A 319 -1.73 -13.51 16.03
CA LYS A 319 -0.82 -13.81 17.15
C LYS A 319 0.39 -12.88 17.12
N ASP A 320 1.05 -12.76 18.25
CA ASP A 320 2.33 -12.06 18.32
C ASP A 320 3.46 -12.92 17.73
N PHE A 321 3.78 -12.70 16.46
CA PHE A 321 4.85 -13.43 15.79
C PHE A 321 6.26 -13.01 16.24
N THR A 322 6.41 -12.01 17.13
CA THR A 322 7.70 -11.71 17.76
C THR A 322 8.15 -12.84 18.69
N LEU A 323 7.19 -13.62 19.18
CA LEU A 323 7.42 -14.79 20.03
C LEU A 323 7.69 -16.08 19.23
N TRP A 324 7.56 -16.03 17.90
CA TRP A 324 7.80 -17.19 17.04
C TRP A 324 9.29 -17.55 16.94
N PRO A 325 9.62 -18.80 16.55
CA PRO A 325 11.00 -19.19 16.33
C PRO A 325 11.72 -18.26 15.36
N THR A 326 13.03 -18.11 15.53
CA THR A 326 13.84 -17.19 14.75
C THR A 326 13.76 -17.46 13.25
N PHE A 327 13.67 -18.74 12.85
CA PHE A 327 13.55 -19.12 11.44
C PHE A 327 12.25 -18.56 10.82
N SER A 328 11.11 -18.76 11.47
CA SER A 328 9.83 -18.20 11.02
C SER A 328 9.85 -16.68 10.94
N ARG A 329 10.44 -15.98 11.95
CA ARG A 329 10.59 -14.53 11.92
C ARG A 329 11.45 -14.04 10.75
N CYS A 330 12.54 -14.75 10.44
CA CYS A 330 13.38 -14.41 9.29
C CYS A 330 12.62 -14.57 7.97
N ILE A 331 11.80 -15.62 7.82
CA ILE A 331 10.94 -15.80 6.64
C ILE A 331 9.96 -14.62 6.51
N LEU A 332 9.30 -14.21 7.60
CA LEU A 332 8.37 -13.08 7.57
C LEU A 332 9.06 -11.78 7.15
N VAL A 333 10.27 -11.49 7.67
CA VAL A 333 11.06 -10.31 7.26
C VAL A 333 11.42 -10.35 5.77
N LEU A 334 11.78 -11.54 5.24
CA LEU A 334 12.02 -11.70 3.81
C LEU A 334 10.75 -11.47 2.98
N LEU A 335 9.58 -11.93 3.46
CA LEU A 335 8.30 -11.65 2.79
C LEU A 335 7.93 -10.17 2.79
N MET A 336 8.23 -9.42 3.87
CA MET A 336 8.05 -7.96 3.91
C MET A 336 8.82 -7.26 2.77
N TYR A 337 10.01 -7.75 2.45
CA TYR A 337 10.81 -7.23 1.34
C TYR A 337 10.20 -7.59 -0.02
N VAL A 338 9.76 -8.84 -0.21
CA VAL A 338 9.26 -9.34 -1.50
C VAL A 338 7.99 -8.63 -1.94
N GLY A 339 6.98 -8.56 -1.06
CA GLY A 339 5.69 -7.97 -1.36
C GLY A 339 4.82 -8.78 -2.34
N GLY A 340 3.72 -8.18 -2.82
CA GLY A 340 2.77 -8.81 -3.73
C GLY A 340 3.08 -8.67 -5.22
N CYS A 341 2.07 -8.97 -6.06
CA CYS A 341 2.19 -8.84 -7.52
C CYS A 341 2.14 -7.36 -7.97
N ALA A 342 2.77 -7.06 -9.09
CA ALA A 342 2.61 -5.75 -9.74
C ALA A 342 1.16 -5.55 -10.20
N GLY A 343 0.62 -4.33 -9.99
CA GLY A 343 -0.79 -4.05 -10.29
C GLY A 343 -1.78 -4.66 -9.30
N SER A 344 -1.32 -5.03 -8.10
CA SER A 344 -2.12 -5.26 -6.90
C SER A 344 -2.10 -4.03 -6.01
N THR A 345 -2.87 -4.04 -4.92
CA THR A 345 -2.82 -3.01 -3.87
C THR A 345 -1.59 -3.09 -2.98
N ALA A 346 -0.89 -4.24 -2.97
CA ALA A 346 0.27 -4.51 -2.14
C ALA A 346 1.45 -3.55 -2.39
N GLY A 347 2.25 -3.30 -1.36
CA GLY A 347 3.53 -2.59 -1.41
C GLY A 347 4.73 -3.50 -1.72
N GLY A 348 5.89 -3.16 -1.17
CA GLY A 348 7.14 -3.92 -1.29
C GLY A 348 7.83 -3.82 -2.64
N MET A 349 8.84 -4.67 -2.84
CA MET A 349 9.67 -4.73 -4.05
C MET A 349 8.87 -5.17 -5.30
N LYS A 350 7.78 -5.90 -5.11
CA LYS A 350 6.98 -6.59 -6.13
C LYS A 350 7.67 -7.82 -6.74
N ILE A 351 6.89 -8.88 -6.88
CA ILE A 351 7.35 -10.15 -7.43
C ILE A 351 7.89 -10.00 -8.86
N SER A 352 7.27 -9.17 -9.69
CA SER A 352 7.74 -8.92 -11.06
C SER A 352 9.18 -8.39 -11.12
N ARG A 353 9.57 -7.49 -10.19
CA ARG A 353 10.96 -7.01 -10.13
C ARG A 353 11.91 -8.08 -9.62
N LEU A 354 11.51 -8.84 -8.59
CA LEU A 354 12.29 -9.98 -8.10
C LEU A 354 12.55 -11.00 -9.23
N MET A 355 11.53 -11.32 -10.03
CA MET A 355 11.67 -12.21 -11.20
C MET A 355 12.67 -11.66 -12.22
N LEU A 356 12.59 -10.35 -12.53
CA LEU A 356 13.53 -9.71 -13.45
C LEU A 356 14.96 -9.80 -12.94
N GLN A 357 15.17 -9.60 -11.64
CA GLN A 357 16.50 -9.70 -11.02
C GLN A 357 17.06 -11.12 -11.09
N VAL A 358 16.25 -12.13 -10.73
CA VAL A 358 16.66 -13.54 -10.82
C VAL A 358 16.96 -13.95 -12.27
N LYS A 359 16.12 -13.52 -13.24
CA LYS A 359 16.36 -13.79 -14.66
C LYS A 359 17.58 -13.04 -15.20
N SER A 360 17.82 -11.82 -14.75
CA SER A 360 19.01 -11.03 -15.09
C SER A 360 20.28 -11.68 -14.56
N LEU A 361 20.27 -12.14 -13.30
CA LEU A 361 21.39 -12.87 -12.72
C LEU A 361 21.69 -14.16 -13.51
N ARG A 362 20.66 -14.94 -13.86
CA ARG A 362 20.85 -16.14 -14.70
C ARG A 362 21.43 -15.81 -16.06
N ARG A 363 20.95 -14.75 -16.72
CA ARG A 363 21.47 -14.28 -18.01
C ARG A 363 22.95 -13.92 -17.91
N GLU A 364 23.34 -13.24 -16.83
CA GLU A 364 24.73 -12.83 -16.62
C GLU A 364 25.65 -14.04 -16.40
N LEU A 365 25.20 -15.02 -15.62
CA LEU A 365 25.91 -16.28 -15.45
C LEU A 365 26.03 -17.06 -16.78
N ASP A 366 24.96 -17.13 -17.57
CA ASP A 366 24.98 -17.74 -18.90
C ASP A 366 25.98 -17.03 -19.84
N HIS A 367 26.06 -15.71 -19.76
CA HIS A 367 26.99 -14.91 -20.57
C HIS A 367 28.45 -15.14 -20.18
N ILE A 368 28.74 -15.31 -18.88
CA ILE A 368 30.09 -15.66 -18.40
C ILE A 368 30.52 -17.05 -18.94
N ILE A 369 29.57 -18.01 -18.93
CA ILE A 369 29.85 -19.38 -19.39
C ILE A 369 29.90 -19.45 -20.93
N HIS A 370 29.04 -18.70 -21.61
CA HIS A 370 28.88 -18.69 -23.05
C HIS A 370 28.91 -17.25 -23.61
N PRO A 371 30.10 -16.61 -23.74
CA PRO A 371 30.20 -15.17 -24.04
C PRO A 371 29.56 -14.74 -25.38
N ASN A 372 29.47 -15.66 -26.35
CA ASN A 372 28.91 -15.41 -27.69
C ASN A 372 27.39 -15.64 -27.78
N ARG A 373 26.73 -16.05 -26.67
CA ARG A 373 25.30 -16.32 -26.67
C ARG A 373 24.52 -15.03 -26.41
N VAL A 374 23.67 -14.62 -27.33
CA VAL A 374 22.71 -13.54 -27.12
C VAL A 374 21.49 -14.11 -26.42
N SER A 375 21.29 -13.75 -25.13
CA SER A 375 20.13 -14.15 -24.33
C SER A 375 19.26 -12.95 -24.01
N VAL A 376 17.94 -13.08 -24.26
CA VAL A 376 16.95 -12.04 -24.00
C VAL A 376 16.10 -12.45 -22.79
N ILE A 377 15.86 -11.52 -21.87
CA ILE A 377 14.95 -11.78 -20.74
C ILE A 377 13.53 -11.76 -21.27
N THR A 378 12.77 -12.80 -20.94
CA THR A 378 11.35 -12.92 -21.30
C THR A 378 10.48 -13.00 -20.06
N MET A 379 9.26 -12.41 -20.11
CA MET A 379 8.19 -12.58 -19.12
C MET A 379 6.89 -12.90 -19.87
N ASP A 380 6.18 -13.92 -19.40
CA ASP A 380 4.95 -14.42 -20.06
C ASP A 380 5.15 -14.70 -21.57
N GLY A 381 6.34 -15.16 -21.96
CA GLY A 381 6.70 -15.44 -23.36
C GLY A 381 7.02 -14.22 -24.21
N GLN A 382 7.01 -13.02 -23.65
CA GLN A 382 7.36 -11.77 -24.34
C GLN A 382 8.73 -11.26 -23.90
N SER A 383 9.51 -10.70 -24.84
CA SER A 383 10.79 -10.07 -24.53
C SER A 383 10.58 -8.79 -23.70
N VAL A 384 11.37 -8.64 -22.64
CA VAL A 384 11.38 -7.44 -21.78
C VAL A 384 12.41 -6.45 -22.29
N ASP A 385 12.03 -5.17 -22.40
CA ASP A 385 12.93 -4.08 -22.77
C ASP A 385 14.05 -3.94 -21.72
N GLU A 386 15.29 -3.80 -22.17
CA GLU A 386 16.47 -3.58 -21.31
C GLU A 386 16.30 -2.36 -20.39
N ARG A 387 15.55 -1.34 -20.83
CA ARG A 387 15.22 -0.18 -19.97
C ARG A 387 14.38 -0.59 -18.76
N ALA A 388 13.48 -1.56 -18.90
CA ALA A 388 12.67 -2.05 -17.79
C ALA A 388 13.52 -2.88 -16.82
N VAL A 389 14.46 -3.69 -17.33
CA VAL A 389 15.41 -4.45 -16.51
C VAL A 389 16.31 -3.50 -15.72
N ASN A 390 16.91 -2.51 -16.37
CA ASN A 390 17.75 -1.50 -15.71
C ASN A 390 16.97 -0.67 -14.68
N SER A 391 15.70 -0.33 -14.98
CA SER A 391 14.82 0.37 -14.01
C SER A 391 14.56 -0.47 -12.77
N ALA A 392 14.41 -1.80 -12.90
CA ALA A 392 14.24 -2.69 -11.75
C ALA A 392 15.50 -2.74 -10.88
N HIS A 393 16.69 -2.76 -11.47
CA HIS A 393 17.96 -2.69 -10.72
C HIS A 393 18.15 -1.35 -10.02
N MET A 394 17.87 -0.22 -10.71
CA MET A 394 17.95 1.11 -10.10
C MET A 394 16.96 1.28 -8.95
N PHE A 395 15.75 0.72 -9.09
CA PHE A 395 14.78 0.70 -8.00
C PHE A 395 15.32 -0.04 -6.77
N GLN A 396 15.94 -1.21 -6.96
CA GLN A 396 16.52 -1.98 -5.86
C GLN A 396 17.63 -1.21 -5.14
N VAL A 397 18.54 -0.58 -5.90
CA VAL A 397 19.62 0.24 -5.29
C VAL A 397 19.03 1.39 -4.48
N ALA A 398 18.08 2.14 -5.04
CA ALA A 398 17.42 3.23 -4.33
C ALA A 398 16.67 2.74 -3.08
N TYR A 399 15.96 1.60 -3.19
CA TYR A 399 15.26 0.97 -2.09
C TYR A 399 16.20 0.63 -0.93
N LEU A 400 17.33 -0.02 -1.20
CA LEU A 400 18.32 -0.36 -0.18
C LEU A 400 18.98 0.87 0.46
N LEU A 401 19.27 1.90 -0.33
CA LEU A 401 19.85 3.15 0.22
C LEU A 401 18.86 3.85 1.17
N ILE A 402 17.57 3.92 0.79
CA ILE A 402 16.53 4.53 1.63
C ILE A 402 16.30 3.68 2.89
N LEU A 403 16.25 2.35 2.76
CA LEU A 403 16.14 1.43 3.88
C LEU A 403 17.26 1.65 4.88
N MET A 404 18.53 1.72 4.43
CA MET A 404 19.68 1.95 5.30
C MET A 404 19.63 3.34 5.94
N ALA A 405 19.27 4.38 5.20
CA ALA A 405 19.11 5.73 5.73
C ALA A 405 18.02 5.78 6.82
N GLY A 406 16.87 5.15 6.58
CA GLY A 406 15.79 5.04 7.56
C GLY A 406 16.22 4.27 8.81
N THR A 407 16.93 3.16 8.64
CA THR A 407 17.47 2.37 9.76
C THR A 407 18.40 3.21 10.63
N LEU A 408 19.30 4.00 10.02
CA LEU A 408 20.19 4.90 10.76
C LEU A 408 19.43 5.97 11.55
N VAL A 409 18.37 6.53 10.98
CA VAL A 409 17.56 7.53 11.68
C VAL A 409 16.81 6.90 12.85
N VAL A 410 16.13 5.78 12.65
CA VAL A 410 15.36 5.10 13.71
C VAL A 410 16.28 4.59 14.84
N SER A 411 17.51 4.22 14.52
CA SER A 411 18.49 3.80 15.54
C SER A 411 18.89 4.91 16.51
N LEU A 412 18.57 6.19 16.23
CA LEU A 412 18.79 7.31 17.16
C LEU A 412 17.82 7.24 18.37
N ASP A 413 16.71 6.52 18.25
CA ASP A 413 15.72 6.34 19.32
C ASP A 413 16.08 5.21 20.31
N VAL A 414 17.34 4.79 20.35
CA VAL A 414 17.87 3.78 21.28
C VAL A 414 17.21 2.41 21.13
N LEU A 415 16.72 2.09 19.94
CA LEU A 415 16.22 0.77 19.57
C LEU A 415 17.38 -0.14 19.14
N GLY A 416 17.20 -1.46 19.30
CA GLY A 416 18.13 -2.44 18.77
C GLY A 416 18.19 -2.39 17.23
N PHE A 417 19.29 -2.94 16.66
CA PHE A 417 19.46 -2.95 15.19
C PHE A 417 18.30 -3.65 14.47
N THR A 418 17.82 -4.78 15.00
CA THR A 418 16.72 -5.54 14.39
C THR A 418 15.46 -4.73 14.33
N GLU A 419 15.07 -4.05 15.43
CA GLU A 419 13.89 -3.22 15.52
C GLU A 419 13.97 -2.04 14.56
N SER A 420 15.12 -1.33 14.53
CA SER A 420 15.35 -0.18 13.66
C SER A 420 15.32 -0.57 12.17
N PHE A 421 15.94 -1.71 11.83
CA PHE A 421 15.97 -2.23 10.46
C PHE A 421 14.58 -2.67 10.00
N VAL A 422 13.86 -3.46 10.82
CA VAL A 422 12.53 -3.97 10.43
C VAL A 422 11.49 -2.85 10.44
N ALA A 423 11.57 -1.86 11.34
CA ALA A 423 10.70 -0.69 11.30
C ALA A 423 10.87 0.12 9.99
N SER A 424 12.12 0.34 9.57
CA SER A 424 12.39 1.01 8.30
C SER A 424 11.96 0.18 7.09
N LEU A 425 12.21 -1.15 7.10
CA LEU A 425 11.76 -2.09 6.08
C LEU A 425 10.25 -2.12 5.96
N ASN A 426 9.55 -2.18 7.08
CA ASN A 426 8.11 -2.13 7.17
C ASN A 426 7.54 -0.85 6.52
N CYS A 427 8.09 0.31 6.86
CA CYS A 427 7.62 1.59 6.34
C CYS A 427 7.88 1.74 4.83
N ILE A 428 9.04 1.30 4.32
CA ILE A 428 9.33 1.39 2.87
C ILE A 428 8.57 0.34 2.05
N SER A 429 8.23 -0.81 2.67
CA SER A 429 7.41 -1.86 2.05
C SER A 429 5.90 -1.65 2.22
N ASN A 430 5.48 -0.72 3.09
CA ASN A 430 4.09 -0.46 3.46
C ASN A 430 3.39 -1.72 4.00
N VAL A 431 3.91 -2.35 5.08
CA VAL A 431 3.41 -3.62 5.64
C VAL A 431 2.64 -3.46 6.96
N GLY A 432 3.05 -2.55 7.84
CA GLY A 432 2.42 -2.25 9.14
C GLY A 432 3.21 -2.75 10.35
N PRO A 433 3.12 -4.01 10.74
CA PRO A 433 3.76 -4.52 11.95
C PRO A 433 5.28 -4.70 11.78
N SER A 434 6.04 -4.40 12.85
CA SER A 434 7.48 -4.59 12.92
C SER A 434 7.84 -5.78 13.84
N LEU A 435 9.04 -5.78 14.39
CA LEU A 435 9.51 -6.78 15.37
C LEU A 435 9.92 -6.10 16.67
N GLY A 436 10.00 -6.88 17.74
CA GLY A 436 10.43 -6.41 19.07
C GLY A 436 9.51 -5.38 19.66
N ALA A 437 10.06 -4.26 20.13
CA ALA A 437 9.30 -3.17 20.78
C ALA A 437 8.27 -2.49 19.89
N LEU A 438 8.36 -2.64 18.56
CA LEU A 438 7.44 -2.10 17.55
C LEU A 438 6.65 -3.24 16.87
N GLY A 439 6.47 -4.38 17.54
CA GLY A 439 5.84 -5.58 17.03
C GLY A 439 4.35 -5.45 16.72
N PRO A 440 3.69 -6.54 16.32
CA PRO A 440 2.30 -6.53 15.85
C PRO A 440 1.28 -6.14 16.93
N MET A 441 1.62 -6.29 18.21
CA MET A 441 0.79 -5.90 19.37
C MET A 441 1.29 -4.61 20.02
N ALA A 442 2.23 -3.91 19.40
CA ALA A 442 2.80 -2.64 19.84
C ALA A 442 2.51 -1.53 18.82
N ASN A 443 2.98 -0.33 19.12
CA ASN A 443 2.78 0.84 18.25
C ASN A 443 4.06 1.67 18.10
N PHE A 444 4.01 2.70 17.28
CA PHE A 444 5.14 3.58 16.96
C PHE A 444 5.15 4.87 17.84
N ALA A 445 4.27 4.96 18.85
CA ALA A 445 4.22 6.13 19.74
C ALA A 445 5.54 6.43 20.46
N PRO A 446 6.35 5.43 20.91
CA PRO A 446 7.60 5.69 21.62
C PRO A 446 8.69 6.37 20.77
N LEU A 447 8.56 6.40 19.43
CA LEU A 447 9.58 7.02 18.57
C LEU A 447 9.59 8.55 18.72
N SER A 448 10.76 9.15 18.48
CA SER A 448 10.92 10.59 18.44
C SER A 448 10.11 11.21 17.27
N TRP A 449 9.77 12.48 17.41
CA TRP A 449 9.08 13.23 16.35
C TRP A 449 9.87 13.23 15.03
N PHE A 450 11.21 13.23 15.09
CA PHE A 450 12.06 13.21 13.91
C PHE A 450 12.00 11.86 13.18
N SER A 451 12.10 10.74 13.90
CA SER A 451 11.96 9.40 13.33
C SER A 451 10.58 9.19 12.72
N LYS A 452 9.50 9.66 13.38
CA LYS A 452 8.14 9.60 12.84
C LYS A 452 8.01 10.36 11.51
N LEU A 453 8.58 11.58 11.41
CA LEU A 453 8.57 12.35 10.15
C LEU A 453 9.33 11.66 9.03
N VAL A 454 10.52 11.10 9.33
CA VAL A 454 11.31 10.38 8.33
C VAL A 454 10.61 9.11 7.90
N LEU A 455 10.02 8.34 8.82
CA LEU A 455 9.26 7.15 8.49
C LEU A 455 8.01 7.48 7.67
N ALA A 456 7.28 8.55 7.98
CA ALA A 456 6.15 9.02 7.17
C ALA A 456 6.57 9.35 5.73
N LEU A 457 7.73 10.00 5.56
CA LEU A 457 8.29 10.24 4.22
C LEU A 457 8.67 8.93 3.51
N ILE A 458 9.28 7.98 4.22
CA ILE A 458 9.65 6.66 3.68
C ILE A 458 8.39 5.87 3.26
N MET A 459 7.31 5.93 4.04
CA MET A 459 6.02 5.32 3.67
C MET A 459 5.49 5.89 2.34
N LEU A 460 5.52 7.22 2.19
CA LEU A 460 5.14 7.89 0.93
C LEU A 460 6.06 7.48 -0.22
N MET A 461 7.38 7.39 0.02
CA MET A 461 8.34 6.93 -0.99
C MET A 461 8.05 5.48 -1.42
N GLY A 462 7.79 4.58 -0.48
CA GLY A 462 7.45 3.18 -0.75
C GLY A 462 6.19 3.08 -1.62
N ARG A 463 5.12 3.76 -1.21
CA ARG A 463 3.82 3.73 -1.92
C ARG A 463 3.90 4.27 -3.34
N LEU A 464 4.65 5.33 -3.56
CA LEU A 464 4.86 5.96 -4.86
C LEU A 464 5.95 5.26 -5.70
N GLU A 465 6.41 4.09 -5.28
CA GLU A 465 7.49 3.35 -5.94
C GLU A 465 8.76 4.20 -6.13
N LEU A 466 9.12 5.01 -5.15
CA LEU A 466 10.31 5.85 -4.97
C LEU A 466 10.44 7.00 -5.99
N MET A 467 10.26 6.70 -7.29
CA MET A 467 10.62 7.62 -8.39
C MET A 467 9.91 8.97 -8.35
N PRO A 468 8.60 9.10 -8.09
CA PRO A 468 7.92 10.40 -8.05
C PRO A 468 8.51 11.36 -7.03
N LEU A 469 8.81 10.90 -5.81
CA LEU A 469 9.40 11.73 -4.76
C LEU A 469 10.88 12.03 -5.03
N LEU A 470 11.66 11.06 -5.53
CA LEU A 470 13.06 11.29 -5.91
C LEU A 470 13.17 12.32 -7.04
N VAL A 471 12.28 12.27 -8.03
CA VAL A 471 12.19 13.30 -9.09
C VAL A 471 11.83 14.65 -8.51
N LEU A 472 10.88 14.73 -7.56
CA LEU A 472 10.49 15.97 -6.91
C LEU A 472 11.66 16.61 -6.14
N LEU A 473 12.46 15.78 -5.43
CA LEU A 473 13.61 16.23 -4.64
C LEU A 473 14.83 16.62 -5.51
N SER A 474 14.86 16.21 -6.78
CA SER A 474 15.98 16.52 -7.67
C SER A 474 15.97 17.99 -8.12
N PRO A 475 17.05 18.78 -7.88
CA PRO A 475 17.13 20.18 -8.32
C PRO A 475 16.99 20.36 -9.84
N SER A 476 17.38 19.35 -10.62
CA SER A 476 17.27 19.36 -12.09
C SER A 476 15.82 19.37 -12.57
N THR A 477 14.88 18.90 -11.77
CA THR A 477 13.45 18.90 -12.07
C THR A 477 12.89 20.30 -12.17
N TRP A 478 13.39 21.22 -11.36
CA TRP A 478 12.92 22.61 -11.24
C TRP A 478 13.62 23.60 -12.20
N ARG A 479 14.78 23.20 -12.74
CA ARG A 479 15.50 24.03 -13.73
C ARG A 479 14.84 23.88 -15.10
N ASN A 480 14.36 24.99 -15.67
CA ASN A 480 13.99 25.04 -17.07
C ASN A 480 15.26 24.95 -17.93
N LYS A 481 15.43 23.89 -18.70
CA LYS A 481 16.31 23.89 -19.87
C LYS A 481 15.53 24.38 -21.07
#